data_00400c1f780087a6c42d416139b1ad5a
#
_entry.id   00400c1f780087a6c42d416139b1ad5a
#
_cell.length_a   1.000
_cell.length_b   1.000
_cell.length_c   1.000
_cell.angle_alpha   90.00
_cell.angle_beta   90.00
_cell.angle_gamma   90.00
#
_symmetry.space_group_name_H-M   'P 1'
#
loop_
_entity.id
_entity.type
_entity.pdbx_description
1 polymer ?
#
loop_
_entity_poly.entity_id
_entity_poly.type
_entity_poly.pdbx_seq_one_letter_code
_entity_poly.pdbx_strand_id
1 'polypeptide(L)'
;LDGFTLRLYQAKKLIKEQHFAVLRPEDYRTQDTVFTFKAPEVGQYVMRIVPDIRAKRDSESKFNVTRFKVLTCRLPGNQYEVVTLDGQTGHPIPNAKITLYTNDEKVLQEYITGADGKVVFPWKSEYRYLKAAKGIDTGMPFQSIYGGSYGYYGDENKVSEGMTLLTDRSLYRPGQTVYVK
;
A
#
# COMPACT_ATOMS: atom_id res chain seq x y z
N LEU A 1 -11.14 23.20 26.61
CA LEU A 1 -10.78 22.82 25.26
C LEU A 1 -10.58 21.33 25.23
N ASP A 2 -11.46 20.63 24.53
CA ASP A 2 -11.27 19.19 24.28
C ASP A 2 -10.27 19.04 23.13
N GLY A 3 -9.56 17.95 23.15
CA GLY A 3 -8.57 17.68 22.15
C GLY A 3 -8.29 16.19 22.01
N PHE A 4 -7.22 15.88 21.35
CA PHE A 4 -6.69 14.52 21.28
C PHE A 4 -5.17 14.53 21.16
N THR A 5 -4.56 13.46 21.61
CA THR A 5 -3.14 13.22 21.45
C THR A 5 -2.93 12.18 20.36
N LEU A 6 -2.15 12.55 19.33
CA LEU A 6 -1.69 11.64 18.30
C LEU A 6 -0.36 11.05 18.75
N ARG A 7 -0.27 9.73 18.76
CA ARG A 7 0.93 8.96 19.06
C ARG A 7 1.33 8.11 17.87
N LEU A 8 2.57 8.22 17.45
CA LEU A 8 3.13 7.43 16.36
C LEU A 8 4.15 6.43 16.92
N TYR A 9 3.94 5.16 16.59
CA TYR A 9 4.80 4.07 17.03
C TYR A 9 5.45 3.37 15.84
N GLN A 10 6.70 2.93 16.02
CA GLN A 10 7.40 2.01 15.13
C GLN A 10 7.96 0.86 15.98
N ALA A 11 7.70 -0.39 15.60
CA ALA A 11 8.13 -1.57 16.36
C ALA A 11 7.79 -1.49 17.86
N LYS A 12 6.58 -1.00 18.21
CA LYS A 12 6.09 -0.76 19.58
C LYS A 12 6.78 0.41 20.33
N LYS A 13 7.78 1.06 19.73
CA LYS A 13 8.44 2.24 20.32
C LYS A 13 7.70 3.51 19.91
N LEU A 14 7.37 4.37 20.86
CA LEU A 14 6.84 5.71 20.60
C LEU A 14 7.95 6.56 19.96
N ILE A 15 7.67 7.09 18.74
CA ILE A 15 8.61 7.91 17.98
C ILE A 15 8.18 9.36 17.86
N LYS A 16 6.88 9.61 17.98
CA LYS A 16 6.31 10.96 17.95
C LYS A 16 5.04 11.02 18.78
N GLU A 17 4.88 12.12 19.50
CA GLU A 17 3.65 12.47 20.21
C GLU A 17 3.32 13.93 19.92
N GLN A 18 2.06 14.24 19.66
CA GLN A 18 1.61 15.60 19.41
C GLN A 18 0.16 15.75 19.87
N HIS A 19 -0.08 16.78 20.69
CA HIS A 19 -1.43 17.15 21.12
C HIS A 19 -2.07 18.13 20.15
N PHE A 20 -3.36 17.96 19.90
CA PHE A 20 -4.20 18.82 19.06
C PHE A 20 -5.40 19.28 19.87
N ALA A 21 -5.54 20.59 20.05
CA ALA A 21 -6.76 21.16 20.62
C ALA A 21 -7.83 21.26 19.55
N VAL A 22 -9.05 20.86 19.89
CA VAL A 22 -10.21 20.94 19.00
C VAL A 22 -11.25 21.86 19.61
N LEU A 23 -11.70 22.84 18.82
CA LEU A 23 -12.81 23.69 19.23
C LEU A 23 -14.10 22.90 19.18
N ARG A 24 -14.87 22.89 20.28
CA ARG A 24 -16.22 22.33 20.28
C ARG A 24 -17.16 23.27 19.52
N PRO A 25 -17.89 22.77 18.50
CA PRO A 25 -18.98 23.56 17.94
C PRO A 25 -20.11 23.67 18.96
N GLU A 26 -20.78 24.81 19.02
CA GLU A 26 -21.88 25.08 19.95
C GLU A 26 -23.15 24.27 19.64
N ASP A 27 -23.23 23.68 18.44
CA ASP A 27 -24.46 23.15 17.86
C ASP A 27 -24.51 21.61 17.71
N TYR A 28 -23.66 20.87 18.42
CA TYR A 28 -23.58 19.39 18.37
C TYR A 28 -23.35 18.78 16.98
N ARG A 29 -22.96 19.56 15.97
CA ARG A 29 -22.65 19.04 14.63
C ARG A 29 -21.35 18.23 14.64
N THR A 30 -21.31 17.24 13.76
CA THR A 30 -20.05 16.53 13.48
C THR A 30 -19.07 17.51 12.84
N GLN A 31 -17.86 17.54 13.36
CA GLN A 31 -16.79 18.37 12.84
C GLN A 31 -15.61 17.50 12.41
N ASP A 32 -15.17 17.69 11.16
CA ASP A 32 -13.98 17.05 10.64
C ASP A 32 -12.76 17.92 10.92
N THR A 33 -11.72 17.30 11.44
CA THR A 33 -10.43 17.96 11.70
C THR A 33 -9.36 17.30 10.85
N VAL A 34 -8.67 18.12 10.05
CA VAL A 34 -7.52 17.69 9.25
C VAL A 34 -6.24 18.13 9.94
N PHE A 35 -5.35 17.21 10.16
CA PHE A 35 -4.01 17.50 10.67
C PHE A 35 -2.96 16.94 9.72
N THR A 36 -1.83 17.63 9.63
CA THR A 36 -0.70 17.22 8.79
C THR A 36 0.54 17.01 9.65
N PHE A 37 1.33 16.04 9.30
CA PHE A 37 2.63 15.82 9.92
C PHE A 37 3.64 15.39 8.86
N LYS A 38 4.92 15.65 9.13
CA LYS A 38 6.00 15.21 8.25
C LYS A 38 5.99 13.68 8.19
N ALA A 39 5.95 13.12 6.98
CA ALA A 39 6.04 11.68 6.79
C ALA A 39 7.29 11.14 7.47
N PRO A 40 7.17 10.06 8.24
CA PRO A 40 8.33 9.39 8.82
C PRO A 40 9.16 8.71 7.72
N GLU A 41 10.31 8.17 8.09
CA GLU A 41 11.13 7.35 7.19
C GLU A 41 10.41 6.06 6.78
N VAL A 42 10.99 5.36 5.81
CA VAL A 42 10.48 4.07 5.35
C VAL A 42 10.32 3.10 6.52
N GLY A 43 9.15 2.47 6.63
CA GLY A 43 8.84 1.52 7.68
C GLY A 43 7.36 1.31 7.93
N GLN A 44 7.07 0.45 8.91
CA GLN A 44 5.71 0.14 9.35
C GLN A 44 5.40 0.93 10.63
N TYR A 45 4.25 1.57 10.65
CA TYR A 45 3.84 2.46 11.72
C TYR A 45 2.45 2.13 12.24
N VAL A 46 2.27 2.40 13.52
CA VAL A 46 0.96 2.41 14.18
C VAL A 46 0.69 3.83 14.66
N MET A 47 -0.38 4.41 14.20
CA MET A 47 -0.88 5.70 14.66
C MET A 47 -2.02 5.45 15.63
N ARG A 48 -1.93 6.02 16.83
CA ARG A 48 -2.98 5.97 17.84
C ARG A 48 -3.46 7.38 18.14
N ILE A 49 -4.76 7.56 18.13
CA ILE A 49 -5.42 8.81 18.53
C ILE A 49 -6.07 8.56 19.88
N VAL A 50 -5.62 9.29 20.87
CA VAL A 50 -6.11 9.23 22.27
C VAL A 50 -6.90 10.49 22.54
N PRO A 51 -8.25 10.42 22.67
CA PRO A 51 -9.08 11.57 23.05
C PRO A 51 -8.80 12.02 24.47
N ASP A 52 -8.89 13.33 24.73
CA ASP A 52 -8.77 13.88 26.09
C ASP A 52 -9.95 13.48 26.97
N ILE A 53 -11.07 13.12 26.35
CA ILE A 53 -12.29 12.69 27.06
C ILE A 53 -12.20 11.19 27.35
N ARG A 54 -12.08 10.81 28.61
CA ARG A 54 -11.96 9.41 29.07
C ARG A 54 -13.10 8.48 28.61
N ALA A 55 -14.26 9.02 28.28
CA ALA A 55 -15.41 8.22 27.81
C ALA A 55 -15.28 7.75 26.35
N LYS A 56 -14.36 8.27 25.58
CA LYS A 56 -14.13 7.87 24.19
C LYS A 56 -12.98 6.89 24.11
N ARG A 57 -13.13 5.89 23.21
CA ARG A 57 -12.08 4.88 22.97
C ARG A 57 -10.97 5.45 22.09
N ASP A 58 -9.74 4.99 22.35
CA ASP A 58 -8.61 5.20 21.45
C ASP A 58 -8.91 4.64 20.07
N SER A 59 -8.48 5.34 19.05
CA SER A 59 -8.49 4.86 17.66
C SER A 59 -7.09 4.51 17.23
N GLU A 60 -6.93 3.37 16.56
CA GLU A 60 -5.66 2.89 16.06
C GLU A 60 -5.73 2.64 14.55
N SER A 61 -4.73 3.09 13.82
CA SER A 61 -4.56 2.83 12.40
C SER A 61 -3.13 2.40 12.12
N LYS A 62 -2.99 1.39 11.26
CA LYS A 62 -1.68 0.89 10.80
C LYS A 62 -1.44 1.41 9.39
N PHE A 63 -0.24 1.88 9.13
CA PHE A 63 0.16 2.31 7.80
C PHE A 63 1.65 2.03 7.54
N ASN A 64 2.01 1.99 6.28
CA ASN A 64 3.38 1.83 5.84
C ASN A 64 3.86 3.07 5.09
N VAL A 65 5.11 3.44 5.32
CA VAL A 65 5.85 4.36 4.46
C VAL A 65 6.81 3.51 3.64
N THR A 66 6.66 3.55 2.34
CA THR A 66 7.45 2.74 1.40
C THR A 66 7.77 3.53 0.16
N ARG A 67 8.87 3.20 -0.49
CA ARG A 67 9.23 3.70 -1.83
C ARG A 67 8.72 2.79 -2.95
N PHE A 68 8.28 1.59 -2.60
CA PHE A 68 7.82 0.62 -3.57
C PHE A 68 6.46 0.98 -4.17
N LYS A 69 6.40 0.93 -5.49
CA LYS A 69 5.20 0.66 -6.27
C LYS A 69 5.33 -0.75 -6.85
N VAL A 70 4.38 -1.61 -6.57
CA VAL A 70 4.36 -2.97 -7.10
C VAL A 70 3.22 -3.05 -8.11
N LEU A 71 3.55 -3.43 -9.32
CA LEU A 71 2.59 -3.71 -10.38
C LEU A 71 2.59 -5.21 -10.67
N THR A 72 1.43 -5.73 -10.97
CA THR A 72 1.26 -7.14 -11.27
C THR A 72 0.45 -7.32 -12.55
N CYS A 73 0.85 -8.25 -13.38
CA CYS A 73 0.18 -8.55 -14.63
C CYS A 73 0.14 -10.07 -14.86
N ARG A 74 -0.98 -10.57 -15.36
CA ARG A 74 -1.08 -11.94 -15.84
C ARG A 74 -0.67 -11.97 -17.30
N LEU A 75 0.28 -12.83 -17.63
CA LEU A 75 0.78 -13.02 -18.97
C LEU A 75 0.18 -14.30 -19.59
N PRO A 76 0.21 -14.41 -20.93
CA PRO A 76 -0.17 -15.66 -21.62
C PRO A 76 0.65 -16.86 -21.11
N GLY A 77 0.13 -18.07 -21.28
CA GLY A 77 0.79 -19.30 -20.84
C GLY A 77 0.83 -19.50 -19.32
N ASN A 78 -0.18 -18.97 -18.61
CA ASN A 78 -0.29 -19.10 -17.16
C ASN A 78 0.91 -18.55 -16.39
N GLN A 79 1.49 -17.47 -16.91
CA GLN A 79 2.59 -16.72 -16.29
C GLN A 79 2.07 -15.51 -15.52
N TYR A 80 2.84 -15.07 -14.55
CA TYR A 80 2.55 -13.87 -13.75
C TYR A 80 3.81 -13.00 -13.68
N GLU A 81 3.67 -11.74 -14.03
CA GLU A 81 4.75 -10.76 -13.94
C GLU A 81 4.54 -9.85 -12.74
N VAL A 82 5.61 -9.60 -12.02
CA VAL A 82 5.69 -8.60 -10.95
C VAL A 82 6.76 -7.59 -11.33
N VAL A 83 6.39 -6.32 -11.28
CA VAL A 83 7.30 -5.20 -11.54
C VAL A 83 7.41 -4.34 -10.28
N THR A 84 8.61 -4.06 -9.84
CA THR A 84 8.89 -3.19 -8.69
C THR A 84 9.49 -1.88 -9.17
N LEU A 85 8.85 -0.77 -8.80
CA LEU A 85 9.23 0.57 -9.19
C LEU A 85 9.37 1.46 -7.95
N ASP A 86 10.21 2.46 -8.05
CA ASP A 86 10.22 3.57 -7.11
C ASP A 86 8.96 4.42 -7.33
N GLY A 87 8.18 4.62 -6.29
CA GLY A 87 6.88 5.29 -6.36
C GLY A 87 6.94 6.78 -6.68
N GLN A 88 8.11 7.41 -6.53
CA GLN A 88 8.32 8.83 -6.83
C GLN A 88 8.86 9.04 -8.24
N THR A 89 9.86 8.25 -8.61
CA THR A 89 10.61 8.43 -9.87
C THR A 89 10.11 7.52 -10.99
N GLY A 90 9.42 6.42 -10.64
CA GLY A 90 9.02 5.39 -11.59
C GLY A 90 10.17 4.53 -12.11
N HIS A 91 11.38 4.70 -11.56
CA HIS A 91 12.52 3.85 -11.95
C HIS A 91 12.38 2.44 -11.40
N PRO A 92 12.86 1.42 -12.14
CA PRO A 92 12.88 0.06 -11.64
C PRO A 92 13.66 -0.08 -10.34
N ILE A 93 13.16 -0.92 -9.42
CA ILE A 93 13.90 -1.32 -8.22
C ILE A 93 14.44 -2.73 -8.45
N PRO A 94 15.73 -2.89 -8.79
CA PRO A 94 16.34 -4.19 -9.00
C PRO A 94 16.60 -4.90 -7.67
N ASN A 95 16.75 -6.23 -7.75
CA ASN A 95 17.06 -7.09 -6.59
C ASN A 95 16.07 -6.94 -5.42
N ALA A 96 14.81 -6.66 -5.73
CA ALA A 96 13.75 -6.72 -4.74
C ALA A 96 13.31 -8.18 -4.53
N LYS A 97 13.15 -8.57 -3.28
CA LYS A 97 12.65 -9.88 -2.90
C LYS A 97 11.13 -9.88 -3.00
N ILE A 98 10.58 -10.77 -3.78
CA ILE A 98 9.16 -11.03 -3.92
C ILE A 98 8.84 -12.33 -3.21
N THR A 99 8.02 -12.28 -2.18
CA THR A 99 7.60 -13.45 -1.41
C THR A 99 6.12 -13.69 -1.67
N LEU A 100 5.77 -14.92 -2.04
CA LEU A 100 4.41 -15.38 -2.30
C LEU A 100 3.87 -16.16 -1.11
N TYR A 101 2.60 -15.93 -0.80
CA TYR A 101 1.94 -16.48 0.39
C TYR A 101 0.62 -17.17 0.05
N THR A 102 0.27 -18.17 0.89
CA THR A 102 -1.07 -18.76 0.95
C THR A 102 -2.05 -17.78 1.62
N ASN A 103 -3.33 -18.19 1.67
CA ASN A 103 -4.36 -17.48 2.44
C ASN A 103 -4.05 -17.44 3.96
N ASP A 104 -3.35 -18.44 4.49
CA ASP A 104 -2.94 -18.53 5.89
C ASP A 104 -1.57 -17.90 6.15
N GLU A 105 -1.14 -17.00 5.27
CA GLU A 105 0.13 -16.26 5.36
C GLU A 105 1.38 -17.15 5.42
N LYS A 106 1.30 -18.40 4.97
CA LYS A 106 2.48 -19.28 4.82
C LYS A 106 3.25 -18.92 3.58
N VAL A 107 4.56 -18.81 3.70
CA VAL A 107 5.47 -18.61 2.56
C VAL A 107 5.45 -19.83 1.66
N LEU A 108 5.18 -19.62 0.39
CA LEU A 108 5.19 -20.66 -0.66
C LEU A 108 6.45 -20.60 -1.50
N GLN A 109 6.81 -19.41 -1.96
CA GLN A 109 7.88 -19.22 -2.92
C GLN A 109 8.48 -17.83 -2.78
N GLU A 110 9.76 -17.70 -3.11
CA GLU A 110 10.49 -16.45 -3.14
C GLU A 110 11.19 -16.27 -4.49
N TYR A 111 11.18 -15.03 -4.98
CA TYR A 111 11.83 -14.61 -6.21
C TYR A 111 12.60 -13.32 -5.99
N ILE A 112 13.55 -13.03 -6.86
CA ILE A 112 14.30 -11.77 -6.87
C ILE A 112 14.08 -11.10 -8.21
N THR A 113 13.77 -9.81 -8.21
CA THR A 113 13.61 -9.03 -9.45
C THR A 113 14.95 -8.79 -10.13
N GLY A 114 14.93 -8.79 -11.46
CA GLY A 114 16.08 -8.49 -12.30
C GLY A 114 16.51 -7.02 -12.25
N ALA A 115 17.48 -6.66 -13.10
CA ALA A 115 17.98 -5.28 -13.23
C ALA A 115 16.88 -4.30 -13.67
N ASP A 116 15.90 -4.77 -14.41
CA ASP A 116 14.71 -4.03 -14.87
C ASP A 116 13.57 -3.97 -13.84
N GLY A 117 13.81 -4.46 -12.63
CA GLY A 117 12.82 -4.52 -11.56
C GLY A 117 11.73 -5.56 -11.76
N LYS A 118 11.88 -6.49 -12.71
CA LYS A 118 10.86 -7.47 -13.07
C LYS A 118 11.23 -8.88 -12.63
N VAL A 119 10.18 -9.66 -12.39
CA VAL A 119 10.26 -11.11 -12.27
C VAL A 119 9.02 -11.74 -12.85
N VAL A 120 9.19 -12.84 -13.58
CA VAL A 120 8.10 -13.63 -14.16
C VAL A 120 8.17 -15.04 -13.58
N PHE A 121 7.03 -15.59 -13.21
CA PHE A 121 6.92 -16.93 -12.67
C PHE A 121 5.61 -17.61 -13.08
N PRO A 122 5.57 -18.95 -13.12
CA PRO A 122 4.34 -19.68 -13.35
C PRO A 122 3.30 -19.39 -12.28
N TRP A 123 2.09 -19.08 -12.69
CA TRP A 123 0.97 -18.89 -11.76
C TRP A 123 0.55 -20.23 -11.13
N LYS A 124 0.27 -20.21 -9.83
CA LYS A 124 -0.34 -21.33 -9.11
C LYS A 124 -1.56 -20.84 -8.32
N SER A 125 -2.61 -21.65 -8.30
CA SER A 125 -3.85 -21.34 -7.59
C SER A 125 -3.70 -21.16 -6.08
N GLU A 126 -2.60 -21.64 -5.50
CA GLU A 126 -2.27 -21.49 -4.08
C GLU A 126 -1.78 -20.09 -3.72
N TYR A 127 -1.28 -19.32 -4.71
CA TYR A 127 -0.79 -17.96 -4.48
C TYR A 127 -1.96 -17.02 -4.21
N ARG A 128 -1.98 -16.37 -3.06
CA ARG A 128 -3.02 -15.45 -2.62
C ARG A 128 -2.51 -14.02 -2.43
N TYR A 129 -1.32 -13.91 -1.88
CA TYR A 129 -0.71 -12.63 -1.56
C TYR A 129 0.75 -12.60 -2.00
N LEU A 130 1.22 -11.42 -2.32
CA LEU A 130 2.64 -11.16 -2.50
C LEU A 130 3.10 -10.01 -1.59
N LYS A 131 4.38 -10.04 -1.27
CA LYS A 131 5.08 -8.96 -0.58
C LYS A 131 6.38 -8.68 -1.29
N ALA A 132 6.67 -7.40 -1.54
CA ALA A 132 7.95 -6.95 -2.07
C ALA A 132 8.79 -6.35 -0.94
N ALA A 133 10.09 -6.61 -0.93
CA ALA A 133 11.01 -6.06 0.07
C ALA A 133 12.39 -5.80 -0.52
N LYS A 134 13.06 -4.74 -0.03
CA LYS A 134 14.48 -4.47 -0.28
C LYS A 134 15.10 -3.75 0.92
N GLY A 135 16.01 -4.41 1.61
CA GLY A 135 16.57 -3.88 2.86
C GLY A 135 15.49 -3.66 3.91
N ILE A 136 15.41 -2.46 4.46
CA ILE A 136 14.41 -2.08 5.47
C ILE A 136 13.04 -1.76 4.88
N ASP A 137 12.96 -1.53 3.56
CA ASP A 137 11.69 -1.26 2.89
C ASP A 137 10.98 -2.58 2.57
N THR A 138 9.91 -2.83 3.28
CA THR A 138 9.12 -4.06 3.13
C THR A 138 7.92 -3.87 2.21
N GLY A 139 7.83 -2.75 1.49
CA GLY A 139 6.71 -2.47 0.61
C GLY A 139 5.37 -2.43 1.34
N MET A 140 4.30 -2.66 0.60
CA MET A 140 2.97 -2.87 1.21
C MET A 140 2.93 -4.24 1.89
N PRO A 141 2.22 -4.38 3.04
CA PRO A 141 2.26 -5.60 3.85
C PRO A 141 1.83 -6.85 3.06
N PHE A 142 0.75 -6.78 2.32
CA PHE A 142 0.28 -7.85 1.45
C PHE A 142 -0.51 -7.24 0.29
N GLN A 143 -0.06 -7.51 -0.93
CA GLN A 143 -0.85 -7.24 -2.12
C GLN A 143 -1.59 -8.53 -2.50
N SER A 144 -2.90 -8.46 -2.54
CA SER A 144 -3.71 -9.58 -3.02
C SER A 144 -3.40 -9.84 -4.49
N ILE A 145 -3.12 -11.09 -4.83
CA ILE A 145 -2.95 -11.55 -6.20
C ILE A 145 -4.05 -12.53 -6.51
N TYR A 146 -5.07 -12.07 -7.22
CA TYR A 146 -6.14 -12.94 -7.70
C TYR A 146 -5.81 -13.45 -9.11
N GLY A 147 -5.73 -14.75 -9.24
CA GLY A 147 -5.62 -15.43 -10.54
C GLY A 147 -6.93 -15.50 -11.30
N GLY A 148 -8.00 -14.93 -10.77
CA GLY A 148 -9.32 -14.99 -11.37
C GLY A 148 -9.77 -13.61 -11.85
N SER A 149 -10.07 -13.50 -13.12
CA SER A 149 -11.01 -12.53 -13.64
C SER A 149 -12.36 -12.79 -12.97
N TYR A 150 -12.88 -11.84 -12.20
CA TYR A 150 -14.31 -11.79 -11.94
C TYR A 150 -14.99 -11.44 -13.25
N GLY A 151 -15.54 -12.41 -13.88
CA GLY A 151 -16.38 -12.19 -15.02
C GLY A 151 -15.98 -12.98 -16.26
N TYR A 152 -16.90 -13.84 -16.65
CA TYR A 152 -16.99 -14.62 -17.87
C TYR A 152 -16.17 -15.94 -17.90
N TYR A 153 -16.93 -17.01 -17.90
CA TYR A 153 -16.59 -18.26 -18.55
C TYR A 153 -16.35 -17.97 -20.04
N GLY A 154 -15.17 -17.51 -20.37
CA GLY A 154 -14.71 -17.20 -21.71
C GLY A 154 -13.38 -17.89 -21.91
N ASP A 155 -13.33 -18.65 -22.95
CA ASP A 155 -12.24 -19.32 -23.62
C ASP A 155 -10.84 -18.97 -23.03
N GLU A 156 -10.16 -19.94 -22.43
CA GLU A 156 -8.84 -19.79 -21.78
C GLU A 156 -7.73 -19.28 -22.73
N ASN A 157 -8.02 -19.18 -24.02
CA ASN A 157 -7.11 -18.70 -25.06
C ASN A 157 -7.35 -17.23 -25.49
N LYS A 158 -8.27 -16.51 -24.90
CA LYS A 158 -8.43 -15.08 -25.18
C LYS A 158 -7.37 -14.27 -24.46
N VAL A 159 -6.38 -13.81 -25.20
CA VAL A 159 -5.49 -12.73 -24.78
C VAL A 159 -6.35 -11.49 -24.60
N SER A 160 -6.60 -11.07 -23.37
CA SER A 160 -7.19 -9.76 -23.11
C SER A 160 -6.06 -8.73 -23.12
N GLU A 161 -6.04 -7.92 -24.16
CA GLU A 161 -5.18 -6.74 -24.17
C GLU A 161 -5.71 -5.74 -23.13
N GLY A 162 -4.87 -5.31 -22.22
CA GLY A 162 -5.20 -4.33 -21.19
C GLY A 162 -4.17 -3.24 -21.15
N MET A 163 -4.63 -2.00 -21.04
CA MET A 163 -3.77 -0.85 -20.80
C MET A 163 -3.96 -0.40 -19.35
N THR A 164 -2.87 -0.27 -18.61
CA THR A 164 -2.90 0.36 -17.29
C THR A 164 -2.32 1.76 -17.40
N LEU A 165 -3.18 2.76 -17.17
CA LEU A 165 -2.75 4.16 -17.09
C LEU A 165 -2.38 4.48 -15.64
N LEU A 166 -1.14 4.90 -15.45
CA LEU A 166 -0.67 5.39 -14.15
C LEU A 166 -0.60 6.91 -14.19
N THR A 167 -1.31 7.55 -13.26
CA THR A 167 -1.24 8.98 -13.06
C THR A 167 -0.33 9.30 -11.88
N ASP A 168 0.33 10.47 -11.92
CA ASP A 168 1.18 10.96 -10.84
C ASP A 168 0.40 11.24 -9.54
N ARG A 169 -0.93 11.41 -9.64
CA ARG A 169 -1.83 11.67 -8.51
C ARG A 169 -3.17 10.96 -8.71
N SER A 170 -3.89 10.73 -7.63
CA SER A 170 -5.23 10.14 -7.64
C SER A 170 -6.35 11.17 -7.85
N LEU A 171 -6.09 12.46 -7.62
CA LEU A 171 -7.05 13.55 -7.73
C LEU A 171 -6.40 14.79 -8.35
N TYR A 172 -7.14 15.45 -9.26
CA TYR A 172 -6.74 16.68 -9.93
C TYR A 172 -7.84 17.74 -9.79
N ARG A 173 -7.43 19.00 -9.74
CA ARG A 173 -8.36 20.13 -9.86
C ARG A 173 -8.53 20.49 -11.33
N PRO A 174 -9.67 21.10 -11.74
CA PRO A 174 -9.84 21.62 -13.09
C PRO A 174 -8.67 22.54 -13.49
N GLY A 175 -8.14 22.33 -14.69
CA GLY A 175 -7.00 23.10 -15.23
C GLY A 175 -5.60 22.60 -14.85
N GLN A 176 -5.48 21.56 -14.03
CA GLN A 176 -4.18 20.93 -13.75
C GLN A 176 -3.75 19.97 -14.87
N THR A 177 -2.46 19.94 -15.16
CA THR A 177 -1.89 18.97 -16.10
C THR A 177 -1.84 17.58 -15.44
N VAL A 178 -2.36 16.58 -16.16
CA VAL A 178 -2.29 15.17 -15.77
C VAL A 178 -1.10 14.53 -16.46
N TYR A 179 -0.15 14.03 -15.69
CA TYR A 179 0.96 13.23 -16.23
C TYR A 179 0.56 11.76 -16.19
N VAL A 180 0.59 11.14 -17.35
CA VAL A 180 0.20 9.74 -17.55
C VAL A 180 1.44 8.95 -18.01
N LYS A 181 1.59 7.74 -17.48
CA LYS A 181 2.68 6.82 -17.83
C LYS A 181 2.11 5.45 -18.16
#